data_b8d7f600acadbf011f35fe56c30f3f28
#
_entry.id   b8d7f600acadbf011f35fe56c30f3f28
#
_cell.length_a   1.000
_cell.length_b   1.000
_cell.length_c   1.000
_cell.angle_alpha   90.00
_cell.angle_beta   90.00
_cell.angle_gamma   90.00
#
_symmetry.space_group_name_H-M   'P 1'
#
loop_
_entity.id
_entity.type
_entity.pdbx_description
1 polymer ?
#
loop_
_entity_poly.entity_id
_entity_poly.type
_entity_poly.pdbx_seq_one_letter_code
_entity_poly.pdbx_strand_id
1 'polypeptide(L)'
;MPIKIDNQLPAHHSLELENIFVMTEDRAVKQDIRPLKIIILNLMPTKIETETQLLRLLSNSPLQLEIDLLQVKSHISKNVSREHMLKFYKTYDDVKDEKFDGMIVTGAPVEMMDFEEVDYWDELCKIFDWAKTNVYSTFNICWGAQAALYYNYGIPKHLLLSLIHISEP
;
A
#
# COMPACT_ATOMS: atom_id res chain seq x y z
N MET A 1 12.76 -13.86 -8.65
CA MET A 1 11.64 -13.93 -9.62
C MET A 1 10.96 -12.58 -9.62
N PRO A 2 10.42 -12.12 -10.75
CA PRO A 2 9.95 -10.74 -10.89
C PRO A 2 8.56 -10.51 -10.27
N ILE A 3 8.28 -9.25 -9.94
CA ILE A 3 6.92 -8.83 -9.63
C ILE A 3 6.07 -8.79 -10.89
N LYS A 4 4.80 -9.16 -10.77
CA LYS A 4 3.79 -8.99 -11.81
C LYS A 4 3.05 -7.67 -11.57
N ILE A 5 3.13 -6.77 -12.52
CA ILE A 5 2.41 -5.49 -12.51
C ILE A 5 1.83 -5.21 -13.90
N ASP A 6 0.85 -4.31 -13.96
CA ASP A 6 0.28 -3.86 -15.23
C ASP A 6 1.36 -3.15 -16.07
N ASN A 7 1.44 -3.51 -17.36
CA ASN A 7 2.43 -2.97 -18.30
C ASN A 7 2.32 -1.46 -18.50
N GLN A 8 1.16 -0.87 -18.23
CA GLN A 8 0.89 0.56 -18.40
C GLN A 8 1.07 1.34 -17.10
N LEU A 9 1.42 0.69 -16.00
CA LEU A 9 1.73 1.37 -14.75
C LEU A 9 3.05 2.18 -14.93
N PRO A 10 3.09 3.49 -14.60
CA PRO A 10 4.29 4.31 -14.75
C PRO A 10 5.54 3.72 -14.10
N ALA A 11 5.37 3.03 -12.98
CA ALA A 11 6.45 2.34 -12.29
C ALA A 11 7.14 1.27 -13.16
N HIS A 12 6.43 0.63 -14.11
CA HIS A 12 6.99 -0.38 -15.01
C HIS A 12 8.20 0.18 -15.77
N HIS A 13 8.01 1.32 -16.42
CA HIS A 13 9.08 1.97 -17.21
C HIS A 13 10.28 2.40 -16.33
N SER A 14 10.01 2.95 -15.14
CA SER A 14 11.06 3.36 -14.20
C SER A 14 11.91 2.18 -13.75
N LEU A 15 11.27 1.05 -13.43
CA LEU A 15 11.95 -0.16 -12.98
C LEU A 15 12.77 -0.82 -14.11
N GLU A 16 12.28 -0.81 -15.34
CA GLU A 16 13.05 -1.29 -16.50
C GLU A 16 14.32 -0.46 -16.74
N LEU A 17 14.25 0.87 -16.63
CA LEU A 17 15.42 1.75 -16.75
C LEU A 17 16.47 1.48 -15.65
N GLU A 18 16.05 1.02 -14.49
CA GLU A 18 16.93 0.64 -13.38
C GLU A 18 17.46 -0.81 -13.51
N ASN A 19 17.20 -1.50 -14.63
CA ASN A 19 17.51 -2.92 -14.85
C ASN A 19 16.87 -3.86 -13.80
N ILE A 20 15.75 -3.46 -13.23
CA ILE A 20 14.94 -4.29 -12.33
C ILE A 20 13.97 -5.09 -13.21
N PHE A 21 14.05 -6.41 -13.13
CA PHE A 21 13.22 -7.28 -13.95
C PHE A 21 11.78 -7.30 -13.46
N VAL A 22 10.87 -6.83 -14.30
CA VAL A 22 9.41 -6.82 -14.08
C VAL A 22 8.77 -7.83 -15.01
N MET A 23 7.80 -8.61 -14.53
CA MET A 23 7.10 -9.59 -15.35
C MET A 23 5.79 -9.00 -15.88
N THR A 24 5.59 -9.10 -17.18
CA THR A 24 4.32 -8.80 -17.82
C THR A 24 3.28 -9.88 -17.52
N GLU A 25 1.98 -9.53 -17.59
CA GLU A 25 0.90 -10.47 -17.36
C GLU A 25 0.96 -11.70 -18.29
N ASP A 26 1.24 -11.48 -19.57
CA ASP A 26 1.35 -12.54 -20.58
C ASP A 26 2.46 -13.57 -20.26
N ARG A 27 3.50 -13.16 -19.59
CA ARG A 27 4.62 -14.01 -19.21
C ARG A 27 4.34 -14.76 -17.90
N ALA A 28 3.61 -14.13 -16.97
CA ALA A 28 3.25 -14.70 -15.69
C ALA A 28 2.28 -15.90 -15.83
N VAL A 29 1.34 -15.83 -16.78
CA VAL A 29 0.35 -16.88 -17.05
C VAL A 29 0.99 -18.21 -17.47
N LYS A 30 2.22 -18.20 -17.98
CA LYS A 30 2.94 -19.40 -18.44
C LYS A 30 3.76 -20.10 -17.35
N GLN A 31 3.72 -19.62 -16.12
CA GLN A 31 4.47 -20.20 -15.01
C GLN A 31 3.54 -20.99 -14.07
N ASP A 32 3.91 -22.20 -13.74
CA ASP A 32 3.16 -23.15 -12.88
C ASP A 32 3.44 -22.90 -11.38
N ILE A 33 3.64 -21.63 -10.98
CA ILE A 33 3.97 -21.23 -9.61
C ILE A 33 2.89 -20.24 -9.13
N ARG A 34 2.23 -20.56 -8.01
CA ARG A 34 1.31 -19.64 -7.36
C ARG A 34 2.06 -18.38 -6.89
N PRO A 35 1.77 -17.19 -7.44
CA PRO A 35 2.34 -15.96 -6.92
C PRO A 35 1.78 -15.64 -5.54
N LEU A 36 2.55 -14.92 -4.72
CA LEU A 36 2.02 -14.30 -3.52
C LEU A 36 1.23 -13.06 -3.91
N LYS A 37 -0.01 -12.97 -3.45
CA LYS A 37 -0.87 -11.81 -3.67
C LYS A 37 -0.62 -10.76 -2.58
N ILE A 38 -0.12 -9.61 -2.98
CA ILE A 38 0.16 -8.48 -2.09
C ILE A 38 -0.73 -7.30 -2.46
N ILE A 39 -1.42 -6.74 -1.49
CA ILE A 39 -2.22 -5.54 -1.67
C ILE A 39 -1.54 -4.34 -0.98
N ILE A 40 -1.48 -3.19 -1.66
CA ILE A 40 -0.87 -1.97 -1.13
C ILE A 40 -1.96 -0.91 -0.97
N LEU A 41 -2.35 -0.62 0.28
CA LEU A 41 -3.17 0.55 0.59
C LEU A 41 -2.28 1.78 0.61
N ASN A 42 -2.34 2.54 -0.47
CA ASN A 42 -1.53 3.73 -0.64
C ASN A 42 -2.31 4.98 -0.19
N LEU A 43 -1.97 5.51 0.98
CA LEU A 43 -2.57 6.73 1.56
C LEU A 43 -1.76 8.00 1.24
N MET A 44 -0.58 7.85 0.61
CA MET A 44 0.28 8.99 0.28
C MET A 44 -0.34 9.86 -0.83
N PRO A 45 -0.12 11.18 -0.79
CA PRO A 45 -0.55 12.07 -1.86
C PRO A 45 0.26 11.91 -3.16
N THR A 46 1.54 11.53 -3.04
CA THR A 46 2.45 11.25 -4.17
C THR A 46 2.35 9.78 -4.57
N LYS A 47 1.20 9.38 -5.13
CA LYS A 47 0.88 7.98 -5.44
C LYS A 47 1.96 7.30 -6.30
N ILE A 48 2.28 7.88 -7.44
CA ILE A 48 3.19 7.29 -8.45
C ILE A 48 4.60 7.08 -7.89
N GLU A 49 5.11 8.05 -7.13
CA GLU A 49 6.43 7.93 -6.50
C GLU A 49 6.44 6.82 -5.45
N THR A 50 5.41 6.79 -4.60
CA THR A 50 5.25 5.76 -3.56
C THR A 50 5.11 4.36 -4.17
N GLU A 51 4.31 4.22 -5.23
CA GLU A 51 4.20 2.99 -6.02
C GLU A 51 5.57 2.51 -6.49
N THR A 52 6.31 3.40 -7.17
CA THR A 52 7.63 3.07 -7.71
C THR A 52 8.60 2.63 -6.62
N GLN A 53 8.63 3.32 -5.48
CA GLN A 53 9.50 2.99 -4.36
C GLN A 53 9.17 1.62 -3.75
N LEU A 54 7.89 1.35 -3.48
CA LEU A 54 7.46 0.08 -2.91
C LEU A 54 7.67 -1.09 -3.88
N LEU A 55 7.34 -0.90 -5.15
CA LEU A 55 7.55 -1.91 -6.18
C LEU A 55 9.02 -2.23 -6.39
N ARG A 56 9.90 -1.23 -6.31
CA ARG A 56 11.37 -1.42 -6.35
C ARG A 56 11.85 -2.31 -5.19
N LEU A 57 11.35 -2.09 -3.98
CA LEU A 57 11.71 -2.91 -2.81
C LEU A 57 11.17 -4.34 -2.95
N LEU A 58 9.92 -4.49 -3.36
CA LEU A 58 9.27 -5.79 -3.51
C LEU A 58 9.86 -6.62 -4.65
N SER A 59 10.36 -5.97 -5.72
CA SER A 59 10.99 -6.65 -6.86
C SER A 59 12.31 -7.35 -6.50
N ASN A 60 12.92 -6.98 -5.38
CA ASN A 60 14.14 -7.61 -4.89
C ASN A 60 13.85 -8.95 -4.15
N SER A 61 12.67 -9.50 -4.29
CA SER A 61 12.28 -10.80 -3.74
C SER A 61 12.58 -11.94 -4.73
N PRO A 62 13.02 -13.12 -4.24
CA PRO A 62 13.11 -14.33 -5.06
C PRO A 62 11.74 -14.95 -5.38
N LEU A 63 10.67 -14.49 -4.72
CA LEU A 63 9.32 -14.99 -4.90
C LEU A 63 8.57 -14.19 -5.96
N GLN A 64 7.69 -14.88 -6.71
CA GLN A 64 6.78 -14.18 -7.62
C GLN A 64 5.69 -13.48 -6.82
N LEU A 65 5.52 -12.19 -7.05
CA LEU A 65 4.52 -11.35 -6.40
C LEU A 65 3.52 -10.83 -7.43
N GLU A 66 2.26 -10.86 -7.07
CA GLU A 66 1.16 -10.20 -7.76
C GLU A 66 0.71 -9.02 -6.89
N ILE A 67 0.73 -7.81 -7.44
CA ILE A 67 0.53 -6.58 -6.68
C ILE A 67 -0.79 -5.93 -7.10
N ASP A 68 -1.66 -5.71 -6.12
CA ASP A 68 -2.86 -4.91 -6.23
C ASP A 68 -2.70 -3.58 -5.48
N LEU A 69 -3.14 -2.49 -6.09
CA LEU A 69 -3.15 -1.17 -5.48
C LEU A 69 -4.55 -0.85 -4.95
N LEU A 70 -4.64 -0.47 -3.67
CA LEU A 70 -5.88 -0.12 -2.99
C LEU A 70 -5.89 1.36 -2.63
N GLN A 71 -7.03 2.00 -2.82
CA GLN A 71 -7.30 3.37 -2.38
C GLN A 71 -8.51 3.42 -1.45
N VAL A 72 -8.56 4.47 -0.64
CA VAL A 72 -9.77 4.87 0.07
C VAL A 72 -10.67 5.65 -0.89
N LYS A 73 -11.96 5.30 -0.93
CA LYS A 73 -12.96 5.90 -1.82
C LYS A 73 -13.45 7.25 -1.30
N SER A 74 -13.46 7.40 0.02
CA SER A 74 -13.92 8.62 0.71
C SER A 74 -12.99 9.82 0.52
N HIS A 75 -11.73 9.59 0.09
CA HIS A 75 -10.77 10.66 -0.15
C HIS A 75 -10.34 10.76 -1.61
N ILE A 76 -10.53 11.94 -2.21
CA ILE A 76 -10.10 12.21 -3.59
C ILE A 76 -8.68 12.76 -3.58
N SER A 77 -7.74 12.01 -4.12
CA SER A 77 -6.36 12.47 -4.29
C SER A 77 -6.30 13.66 -5.25
N LYS A 78 -5.68 14.77 -4.80
CA LYS A 78 -5.54 15.99 -5.60
C LYS A 78 -4.32 15.99 -6.53
N ASN A 79 -3.34 15.15 -6.25
CA ASN A 79 -2.01 15.17 -6.89
C ASN A 79 -1.82 14.11 -7.98
N VAL A 80 -2.85 13.31 -8.25
CA VAL A 80 -2.82 12.25 -9.26
C VAL A 80 -4.04 12.36 -10.16
N SER A 81 -3.87 12.05 -11.45
CA SER A 81 -4.98 12.10 -12.38
C SER A 81 -6.06 11.06 -12.00
N ARG A 82 -7.32 11.46 -12.14
CA ARG A 82 -8.46 10.57 -11.90
C ARG A 82 -8.40 9.32 -12.79
N GLU A 83 -7.86 9.47 -13.99
CA GLU A 83 -7.68 8.37 -14.95
C GLU A 83 -6.70 7.31 -14.41
N HIS A 84 -5.56 7.71 -13.82
CA HIS A 84 -4.61 6.81 -13.17
C HIS A 84 -5.27 6.02 -12.04
N MET A 85 -6.02 6.72 -11.18
CA MET A 85 -6.71 6.08 -10.05
C MET A 85 -7.76 5.06 -10.52
N LEU A 86 -8.58 5.40 -11.50
CA LEU A 86 -9.61 4.50 -12.04
C LEU A 86 -9.01 3.28 -12.74
N LYS A 87 -7.83 3.43 -13.31
CA LYS A 87 -7.20 2.37 -14.11
C LYS A 87 -6.43 1.37 -13.25
N PHE A 88 -5.71 1.82 -12.22
CA PHE A 88 -4.74 1.01 -11.50
C PHE A 88 -5.13 0.73 -10.05
N TYR A 89 -6.06 1.50 -9.48
CA TYR A 89 -6.45 1.34 -8.09
C TYR A 89 -7.80 0.67 -7.95
N LYS A 90 -7.84 -0.33 -7.08
CA LYS A 90 -9.07 -0.95 -6.59
C LYS A 90 -9.60 -0.19 -5.38
N THR A 91 -10.89 -0.33 -5.12
CA THR A 91 -11.55 0.13 -3.88
C THR A 91 -11.79 -1.05 -2.95
N TYR A 92 -12.18 -0.79 -1.71
CA TYR A 92 -12.58 -1.83 -0.76
C TYR A 92 -13.68 -2.75 -1.33
N ASP A 93 -14.68 -2.18 -2.04
CA ASP A 93 -15.77 -2.94 -2.63
C ASP A 93 -15.30 -3.96 -3.68
N ASP A 94 -14.20 -3.67 -4.37
CA ASP A 94 -13.64 -4.53 -5.42
C ASP A 94 -12.86 -5.73 -4.83
N VAL A 95 -12.32 -5.61 -3.61
CA VAL A 95 -11.41 -6.60 -3.02
C VAL A 95 -11.97 -7.32 -1.80
N LYS A 96 -13.13 -6.93 -1.28
CA LYS A 96 -13.69 -7.44 0.00
C LYS A 96 -13.86 -8.95 0.06
N ASP A 97 -14.09 -9.60 -1.08
CA ASP A 97 -14.28 -11.06 -1.17
C ASP A 97 -12.97 -11.79 -1.54
N GLU A 98 -11.88 -11.07 -1.79
CA GLU A 98 -10.57 -11.63 -2.11
C GLU A 98 -9.74 -11.91 -0.84
N LYS A 99 -8.75 -12.78 -0.99
CA LYS A 99 -7.74 -13.06 0.05
C LYS A 99 -6.35 -12.74 -0.46
N PHE A 100 -5.52 -12.20 0.43
CA PHE A 100 -4.15 -11.78 0.15
C PHE A 100 -3.16 -12.43 1.11
N ASP A 101 -1.96 -12.68 0.62
CA ASP A 101 -0.86 -13.19 1.44
C ASP A 101 -0.20 -12.07 2.25
N GLY A 102 -0.26 -10.84 1.75
CA GLY A 102 0.26 -9.67 2.48
C GLY A 102 -0.46 -8.37 2.13
N MET A 103 -0.44 -7.42 3.09
CA MET A 103 -0.93 -6.07 2.90
C MET A 103 0.11 -5.07 3.39
N ILE A 104 0.35 -4.03 2.59
CA ILE A 104 1.16 -2.88 2.99
C ILE A 104 0.23 -1.68 3.13
N VAL A 105 0.27 -1.02 4.29
CA VAL A 105 -0.42 0.25 4.53
C VAL A 105 0.62 1.35 4.62
N THR A 106 0.55 2.33 3.74
CA THR A 106 1.52 3.44 3.72
C THR A 106 1.25 4.48 4.81
N GLY A 107 2.17 5.40 4.99
CA GLY A 107 1.92 6.63 5.74
C GLY A 107 0.91 7.55 5.03
N ALA A 108 0.53 8.60 5.74
CA ALA A 108 -0.28 9.70 5.23
C ALA A 108 0.16 11.00 5.92
N PRO A 109 0.12 12.17 5.25
CA PRO A 109 0.55 13.45 5.83
C PRO A 109 -0.59 14.08 6.66
N VAL A 110 -1.11 13.34 7.63
CA VAL A 110 -2.21 13.71 8.54
C VAL A 110 -1.83 13.49 10.01
N GLU A 111 -0.54 13.48 10.30
CA GLU A 111 0.02 13.19 11.62
C GLU A 111 -0.43 14.17 12.72
N MET A 112 -0.79 15.39 12.34
CA MET A 112 -1.25 16.44 13.26
C MET A 112 -2.75 16.36 13.58
N MET A 113 -3.53 15.63 12.80
CA MET A 113 -4.97 15.46 12.99
C MET A 113 -5.25 14.30 13.95
N ASP A 114 -6.30 14.40 14.74
CA ASP A 114 -6.79 13.24 15.48
C ASP A 114 -7.30 12.19 14.48
N PHE A 115 -7.25 10.92 14.87
CA PHE A 115 -7.56 9.83 13.93
C PHE A 115 -8.99 9.93 13.42
N GLU A 116 -9.93 10.26 14.29
CA GLU A 116 -11.36 10.39 13.99
C GLU A 116 -11.69 11.62 13.13
N GLU A 117 -10.78 12.61 13.05
CA GLU A 117 -10.94 13.79 12.19
C GLU A 117 -10.52 13.52 10.74
N VAL A 118 -9.85 12.41 10.48
CA VAL A 118 -9.41 12.05 9.13
C VAL A 118 -10.62 11.60 8.31
N ASP A 119 -10.86 12.23 7.18
CA ASP A 119 -12.06 12.05 6.33
C ASP A 119 -12.31 10.61 5.86
N TYR A 120 -11.27 9.76 5.80
CA TYR A 120 -11.36 8.34 5.43
C TYR A 120 -11.19 7.39 6.63
N TRP A 121 -11.28 7.87 7.88
CA TRP A 121 -11.05 7.05 9.07
C TRP A 121 -11.97 5.84 9.16
N ASP A 122 -13.27 6.03 8.96
CA ASP A 122 -14.26 4.96 9.03
C ASP A 122 -14.03 3.87 7.97
N GLU A 123 -13.61 4.28 6.77
CA GLU A 123 -13.26 3.34 5.69
C GLU A 123 -11.98 2.58 6.02
N LEU A 124 -10.98 3.26 6.58
CA LEU A 124 -9.73 2.64 7.03
C LEU A 124 -9.97 1.60 8.12
N CYS A 125 -10.84 1.90 9.10
CA CYS A 125 -11.24 0.94 10.13
C CYS A 125 -11.88 -0.31 9.54
N LYS A 126 -12.77 -0.17 8.54
CA LYS A 126 -13.36 -1.31 7.82
C LYS A 126 -12.30 -2.15 7.10
N ILE A 127 -11.32 -1.50 6.50
CA ILE A 127 -10.20 -2.17 5.84
C ILE A 127 -9.33 -2.93 6.85
N PHE A 128 -9.07 -2.35 8.04
CA PHE A 128 -8.35 -3.04 9.09
C PHE A 128 -9.10 -4.28 9.61
N ASP A 129 -10.42 -4.18 9.80
CA ASP A 129 -11.21 -5.35 10.22
C ASP A 129 -11.25 -6.43 9.15
N TRP A 130 -11.44 -6.05 7.89
CA TRP A 130 -11.38 -6.97 6.76
C TRP A 130 -10.00 -7.66 6.67
N ALA A 131 -8.93 -6.93 6.90
CA ALA A 131 -7.58 -7.46 6.82
C ALA A 131 -7.33 -8.58 7.86
N LYS A 132 -7.97 -8.55 9.03
CA LYS A 132 -7.85 -9.59 10.07
C LYS A 132 -8.25 -10.99 9.59
N THR A 133 -9.16 -11.07 8.62
CA THR A 133 -9.70 -12.35 8.10
C THR A 133 -9.28 -12.67 6.67
N ASN A 134 -8.91 -11.65 5.91
CA ASN A 134 -8.65 -11.76 4.47
C ASN A 134 -7.18 -11.60 4.09
N VAL A 135 -6.34 -11.15 5.02
CA VAL A 135 -4.90 -10.93 4.78
C VAL A 135 -4.10 -11.74 5.80
N TYR A 136 -3.12 -12.51 5.31
CA TYR A 136 -2.30 -13.33 6.19
C TYR A 136 -1.35 -12.51 7.05
N SER A 137 -0.72 -11.47 6.47
CA SER A 137 0.23 -10.59 7.19
C SER A 137 0.07 -9.14 6.74
N THR A 138 0.12 -8.19 7.69
CA THR A 138 0.06 -6.76 7.41
C THR A 138 1.37 -6.08 7.81
N PHE A 139 1.84 -5.16 6.96
CA PHE A 139 2.99 -4.30 7.22
C PHE A 139 2.55 -2.83 7.13
N ASN A 140 2.56 -2.14 8.25
CA ASN A 140 2.09 -0.77 8.35
C ASN A 140 3.29 0.19 8.51
N ILE A 141 3.27 1.31 7.77
CA ILE A 141 4.40 2.25 7.67
C ILE A 141 3.97 3.61 8.24
N CYS A 142 4.80 4.21 9.09
CA CYS A 142 4.67 5.59 9.59
C CYS A 142 3.27 5.82 10.20
N TRP A 143 2.50 6.80 9.70
CA TRP A 143 1.15 7.10 10.18
C TRP A 143 0.22 5.88 10.07
N GLY A 144 0.33 5.07 9.03
CA GLY A 144 -0.43 3.83 8.90
C GLY A 144 -0.17 2.85 10.05
N ALA A 145 1.07 2.80 10.58
CA ALA A 145 1.38 2.00 11.77
C ALA A 145 0.75 2.60 13.04
N GLN A 146 0.77 3.92 13.19
CA GLN A 146 0.11 4.60 14.31
C GLN A 146 -1.40 4.37 14.29
N ALA A 147 -2.03 4.49 13.12
CA ALA A 147 -3.45 4.24 12.92
C ALA A 147 -3.82 2.79 13.27
N ALA A 148 -3.03 1.82 12.82
CA ALA A 148 -3.26 0.41 13.11
C ALA A 148 -3.08 0.09 14.61
N LEU A 149 -2.09 0.68 15.28
CA LEU A 149 -1.88 0.55 16.72
C LEU A 149 -3.04 1.17 17.52
N TYR A 150 -3.48 2.35 17.13
CA TYR A 150 -4.61 3.01 17.76
C TYR A 150 -5.90 2.20 17.60
N TYR A 151 -6.23 1.82 16.37
CA TYR A 151 -7.48 1.09 16.10
C TYR A 151 -7.53 -0.28 16.77
N ASN A 152 -6.46 -1.06 16.71
CA ASN A 152 -6.48 -2.43 17.20
C ASN A 152 -6.19 -2.56 18.70
N TYR A 153 -5.45 -1.62 19.28
CA TYR A 153 -4.93 -1.74 20.66
C TYR A 153 -5.21 -0.51 21.52
N GLY A 154 -5.85 0.54 20.99
CA GLY A 154 -6.12 1.78 21.72
C GLY A 154 -4.88 2.57 22.11
N ILE A 155 -3.75 2.36 21.41
CA ILE A 155 -2.50 3.04 21.70
C ILE A 155 -2.53 4.44 21.05
N PRO A 156 -2.61 5.53 21.83
CA PRO A 156 -2.68 6.88 21.28
C PRO A 156 -1.33 7.31 20.71
N LYS A 157 -1.38 8.24 19.74
CA LYS A 157 -0.18 8.95 19.29
C LYS A 157 0.10 10.14 20.21
N HIS A 158 1.37 10.48 20.35
CA HIS A 158 1.82 11.64 21.11
C HIS A 158 2.75 12.49 20.25
N LEU A 159 2.55 13.81 20.29
CA LEU A 159 3.45 14.74 19.62
C LEU A 159 4.77 14.80 20.38
N LEU A 160 5.86 14.50 19.70
CA LEU A 160 7.21 14.68 20.23
C LEU A 160 7.67 16.12 19.96
N LEU A 161 8.23 16.78 20.99
CA LEU A 161 8.76 18.15 20.87
C LEU A 161 9.95 18.23 19.92
N SER A 162 10.73 17.14 19.81
CA SER A 162 11.86 17.03 18.88
C SER A 162 12.22 15.56 18.67
N LEU A 163 12.54 15.19 17.44
CA LEU A 163 13.09 13.85 17.12
C LEU A 163 14.55 13.70 17.58
N ILE A 164 15.26 14.78 17.79
CA ILE A 164 16.67 14.81 18.21
C ILE A 164 16.83 14.27 19.64
N HIS A 165 15.84 14.44 20.49
CA HIS A 165 15.88 13.99 21.89
C HIS A 165 15.62 12.49 22.11
N ILE A 166 15.31 11.75 21.04
CA ILE A 166 15.06 10.29 21.13
C ILE A 166 16.37 9.49 21.02
N SER A 167 17.42 10.08 20.47
CA SER A 167 18.70 9.43 20.18
C SER A 167 19.83 9.75 21.15
N GLU A 168 19.56 10.54 22.18
CA GLU A 168 20.56 10.76 23.26
C GLU A 168 20.38 9.71 24.36
N PRO A 169 21.45 8.97 24.71
CA PRO A 169 21.45 8.01 25.80
C PRO A 169 21.32 8.68 27.16
#